data_cb87dc3da0dbfbeefd00bd5407259cc1
#
_entry.id   cb87dc3da0dbfbeefd00bd5407259cc1
#
_cell.length_a   1.000
_cell.length_b   1.000
_cell.length_c   1.000
_cell.angle_alpha   90.00
_cell.angle_beta   90.00
_cell.angle_gamma   90.00
#
_symmetry.space_group_name_H-M   'P 1'
#
loop_
_entity.id
_entity.type
_entity.pdbx_description
1 polymer ?
#
loop_
_entity_poly.entity_id
_entity_poly.type
_entity_poly.pdbx_seq_one_letter_code
_entity_poly.pdbx_strand_id
1 'polypeptide(L)'
;MLPGIGKLNGLREPVRGDVITFENPTYISRGTAFDLTQRILYMITFSLIDIDRDELGNPRVHFLIKRAAGVGGDRLRFDEGNLMIKPPGAEDWKAESDFLTWSGRIDRTRRLIPQNAYDRIKAAGYVDAYQQGGIEPGSRFRNENVNAGSADQYTWLHWRNAGLHEIYPADAKYRNGWWKSEMGWYIPEGWVFPLGDNRDNSRDARYFGPVQVRKVLGKGSFKYWPLGRFGKIR
;
A
#
# COMPACT_ATOMS: atom_id res chain seq x y z
N MET A 1 21.30 -9.37 -1.66
CA MET A 1 22.31 -8.51 -1.03
C MET A 1 23.65 -9.14 -1.25
N LEU A 2 24.61 -8.44 -1.82
CA LEU A 2 25.99 -8.89 -1.75
C LEU A 2 26.37 -8.88 -0.25
N PRO A 3 26.88 -9.99 0.29
CA PRO A 3 27.33 -10.02 1.67
C PRO A 3 28.50 -9.02 1.79
N GLY A 4 28.35 -8.00 2.62
CA GLY A 4 29.43 -7.05 2.94
C GLY A 4 29.26 -5.61 2.45
N ILE A 5 28.28 -5.29 1.62
CA ILE A 5 27.97 -3.88 1.33
C ILE A 5 26.94 -3.42 2.35
N GLY A 6 27.42 -2.95 3.49
CA GLY A 6 26.60 -2.23 4.45
C GLY A 6 25.95 -1.01 3.80
N LYS A 7 24.84 -0.55 4.34
CA LYS A 7 24.24 0.75 3.98
C LYS A 7 25.35 1.78 3.96
N LEU A 8 25.55 2.47 2.84
CA LEU A 8 26.49 3.59 2.78
C LEU A 8 26.14 4.56 3.91
N ASN A 9 27.09 4.82 4.80
CA ASN A 9 26.94 5.82 5.85
C ASN A 9 26.59 7.16 5.20
N GLY A 10 25.37 7.67 5.45
CA GLY A 10 24.91 8.94 4.88
C GLY A 10 23.50 8.90 4.29
N LEU A 11 22.85 7.75 4.15
CA LEU A 11 21.44 7.69 3.80
C LEU A 11 20.62 8.01 5.06
N ARG A 12 20.08 9.22 5.08
CA ARG A 12 19.07 9.65 6.07
C ARG A 12 17.92 8.67 6.08
N GLU A 13 17.38 8.39 7.26
CA GLU A 13 16.14 7.64 7.38
C GLU A 13 15.02 8.29 6.57
N PRO A 14 14.13 7.48 5.94
CA PRO A 14 12.99 8.02 5.23
C PRO A 14 12.12 8.86 6.16
N VAL A 15 11.76 10.05 5.69
CA VAL A 15 10.74 10.88 6.37
C VAL A 15 9.43 10.81 5.58
N ARG A 16 8.34 11.15 6.26
CA ARG A 16 7.02 11.17 5.64
C ARG A 16 7.03 12.01 4.37
N GLY A 17 6.45 11.47 3.30
CA GLY A 17 6.41 12.08 1.99
C GLY A 17 7.60 11.77 1.08
N ASP A 18 8.66 11.12 1.55
CA ASP A 18 9.76 10.69 0.68
C ASP A 18 9.31 9.60 -0.28
N VAL A 19 9.72 9.70 -1.54
CA VAL A 19 9.57 8.58 -2.48
C VAL A 19 10.75 7.64 -2.26
N ILE A 20 10.46 6.41 -1.90
CA ILE A 20 11.46 5.41 -1.54
C ILE A 20 11.42 4.21 -2.49
N THR A 21 12.59 3.63 -2.72
CA THR A 21 12.75 2.34 -3.41
C THR A 21 13.14 1.30 -2.38
N PHE A 22 12.46 0.17 -2.36
CA PHE A 22 12.69 -0.90 -1.40
C PHE A 22 12.45 -2.28 -2.02
N GLU A 23 12.97 -3.32 -1.38
CA GLU A 23 12.75 -4.70 -1.79
C GLU A 23 11.27 -5.06 -1.65
N ASN A 24 10.69 -5.67 -2.69
CA ASN A 24 9.31 -6.11 -2.67
C ASN A 24 9.09 -7.21 -1.61
N PRO A 25 8.30 -6.96 -0.55
CA PRO A 25 8.10 -7.95 0.51
C PRO A 25 7.39 -9.23 0.05
N THR A 26 6.71 -9.18 -1.08
CA THR A 26 5.99 -10.33 -1.65
C THR A 26 6.78 -11.06 -2.74
N TYR A 27 8.02 -10.63 -3.01
CA TYR A 27 8.88 -11.30 -3.96
C TYR A 27 9.44 -12.61 -3.39
N ILE A 28 9.27 -13.69 -4.12
CA ILE A 28 9.84 -15.00 -3.79
C ILE A 28 11.07 -15.21 -4.69
N SER A 29 12.25 -15.27 -4.07
CA SER A 29 13.52 -15.51 -4.78
C SER A 29 13.53 -16.88 -5.46
N ARG A 30 14.14 -16.92 -6.65
CA ARG A 30 14.46 -18.19 -7.35
C ARG A 30 15.87 -18.71 -7.01
N GLY A 31 16.51 -18.08 -6.04
CA GLY A 31 17.87 -18.38 -5.63
C GLY A 31 18.84 -17.24 -5.92
N THR A 32 19.88 -17.12 -5.07
CA THR A 32 20.80 -15.98 -5.10
C THR A 32 21.53 -15.82 -6.43
N ALA A 33 21.92 -16.93 -7.06
CA ALA A 33 22.62 -16.89 -8.36
C ALA A 33 21.72 -16.35 -9.47
N PHE A 34 20.46 -16.81 -9.54
CA PHE A 34 19.48 -16.33 -10.51
C PHE A 34 19.17 -14.85 -10.29
N ASP A 35 18.88 -14.46 -9.05
CA ASP A 35 18.55 -13.08 -8.71
C ASP A 35 19.71 -12.11 -9.03
N LEU A 36 20.94 -12.53 -8.81
CA LEU A 36 22.12 -11.73 -9.16
C LEU A 36 22.27 -11.58 -10.68
N THR A 37 22.13 -12.66 -11.42
CA THR A 37 22.22 -12.66 -12.89
C THR A 37 21.13 -11.75 -13.49
N GLN A 38 19.91 -11.88 -13.02
CA GLN A 38 18.79 -11.05 -13.46
C GLN A 38 19.06 -9.57 -13.18
N ARG A 39 19.53 -9.21 -11.98
CA ARG A 39 19.85 -7.83 -11.61
C ARG A 39 20.96 -7.25 -12.49
N ILE A 40 22.00 -8.03 -12.80
CA ILE A 40 23.08 -7.61 -13.68
C ILE A 40 22.55 -7.37 -15.10
N LEU A 41 21.78 -8.31 -15.67
CA LEU A 41 21.18 -8.17 -16.99
C LEU A 41 20.26 -6.97 -17.07
N TYR A 42 19.38 -6.81 -16.07
CA TYR A 42 18.44 -5.68 -16.00
C TYR A 42 19.17 -4.34 -15.96
N MET A 43 20.29 -4.26 -15.23
CA MET A 43 21.10 -3.05 -15.13
C MET A 43 21.86 -2.76 -16.44
N ILE A 44 22.53 -3.75 -17.03
CA ILE A 44 23.33 -3.58 -18.26
C ILE A 44 22.44 -3.23 -19.44
N THR A 45 21.24 -3.78 -19.50
CA THR A 45 20.30 -3.54 -20.60
C THR A 45 19.37 -2.34 -20.37
N PHE A 46 19.65 -1.51 -19.37
CA PHE A 46 18.78 -0.38 -18.99
C PHE A 46 17.31 -0.77 -18.85
N SER A 47 17.05 -1.89 -18.20
CA SER A 47 15.71 -2.44 -17.97
C SER A 47 14.99 -2.99 -19.22
N LEU A 48 15.69 -3.18 -20.34
CA LEU A 48 15.10 -3.71 -21.57
C LEU A 48 14.91 -5.23 -21.51
N ILE A 49 15.77 -5.94 -20.79
CA ILE A 49 15.69 -7.39 -20.65
C ILE A 49 15.40 -7.75 -19.19
N ASP A 50 14.23 -8.33 -18.97
CA ASP A 50 13.83 -8.90 -17.70
C ASP A 50 13.56 -10.39 -17.88
N ILE A 51 14.43 -11.22 -17.26
CA ILE A 51 14.34 -12.68 -17.33
C ILE A 51 13.50 -13.28 -16.22
N ASP A 52 13.14 -12.49 -15.20
CA ASP A 52 12.32 -12.96 -14.10
C ASP A 52 10.85 -12.71 -14.36
N ARG A 53 10.22 -13.70 -14.96
CA ARG A 53 8.80 -13.68 -15.32
C ARG A 53 8.03 -14.74 -14.55
N ASP A 54 6.75 -14.45 -14.30
CA ASP A 54 5.80 -15.43 -13.75
C ASP A 54 5.36 -16.45 -14.84
N GLU A 55 4.51 -17.38 -14.45
CA GLU A 55 3.98 -18.41 -15.35
C GLU A 55 3.13 -17.84 -16.50
N LEU A 56 2.63 -16.62 -16.34
CA LEU A 56 1.85 -15.90 -17.35
C LEU A 56 2.72 -14.97 -18.22
N GLY A 57 4.04 -14.99 -17.99
CA GLY A 57 4.99 -14.15 -18.73
C GLY A 57 5.10 -12.70 -18.24
N ASN A 58 4.45 -12.34 -17.14
CA ASN A 58 4.55 -10.99 -16.58
C ASN A 58 5.86 -10.81 -15.79
N PRO A 59 6.48 -9.62 -15.83
CA PRO A 59 7.67 -9.35 -15.04
C PRO A 59 7.40 -9.48 -13.53
N ARG A 60 8.27 -10.18 -12.82
CA ARG A 60 8.23 -10.29 -11.36
C ARG A 60 9.00 -9.13 -10.75
N VAL A 61 8.30 -8.25 -10.06
CA VAL A 61 8.86 -6.99 -9.56
C VAL A 61 9.67 -7.22 -8.30
N HIS A 62 11.01 -7.05 -8.38
CA HIS A 62 11.93 -7.17 -7.26
C HIS A 62 11.90 -5.96 -6.34
N PHE A 63 11.74 -4.77 -6.90
CA PHE A 63 11.78 -3.52 -6.16
C PHE A 63 10.50 -2.73 -6.39
N LEU A 64 10.03 -2.11 -5.34
CA LEU A 64 8.88 -1.23 -5.40
C LEU A 64 9.32 0.21 -5.15
N ILE A 65 8.67 1.13 -5.86
CA ILE A 65 8.81 2.57 -5.64
C ILE A 65 7.48 3.07 -5.09
N LYS A 66 7.49 3.60 -3.89
CA LYS A 66 6.30 4.09 -3.18
C LYS A 66 6.65 5.32 -2.35
N ARG A 67 5.63 6.02 -1.89
CA ARG A 67 5.80 7.15 -0.96
C ARG A 67 5.75 6.67 0.48
N ALA A 68 6.69 7.10 1.31
CA ALA A 68 6.66 6.89 2.75
C ALA A 68 5.49 7.70 3.34
N ALA A 69 4.34 7.08 3.52
CA ALA A 69 3.14 7.73 4.04
C ALA A 69 3.10 7.76 5.57
N GLY A 70 3.63 6.71 6.21
CA GLY A 70 3.82 6.63 7.65
C GLY A 70 5.25 6.28 8.02
N VAL A 71 5.69 6.71 9.20
CA VAL A 71 7.02 6.46 9.76
C VAL A 71 6.91 5.91 11.18
N GLY A 72 8.03 5.47 11.77
CA GLY A 72 8.05 4.91 13.13
C GLY A 72 7.29 5.75 14.13
N GLY A 73 6.50 5.10 14.98
CA GLY A 73 5.63 5.70 15.99
C GLY A 73 4.24 6.12 15.51
N ASP A 74 4.02 6.24 14.20
CA ASP A 74 2.71 6.63 13.66
C ASP A 74 1.66 5.55 13.87
N ARG A 75 0.40 5.99 14.07
CA ARG A 75 -0.79 5.17 13.82
C ARG A 75 -1.47 5.63 12.55
N LEU A 76 -1.90 4.68 11.73
CA LEU A 76 -2.52 4.93 10.44
C LEU A 76 -3.85 4.22 10.35
N ARG A 77 -4.86 4.87 9.81
CA ARG A 77 -6.13 4.23 9.41
C ARG A 77 -6.59 4.78 8.08
N PHE A 78 -7.47 4.06 7.43
CA PHE A 78 -8.07 4.48 6.18
C PHE A 78 -9.55 4.74 6.40
N ASP A 79 -9.99 5.94 6.07
CA ASP A 79 -11.37 6.37 6.15
C ASP A 79 -11.84 6.73 4.75
N GLU A 80 -12.74 5.92 4.20
CA GLU A 80 -13.21 6.05 2.82
C GLU A 80 -12.05 6.27 1.83
N GLY A 81 -11.04 5.41 1.95
CA GLY A 81 -9.82 5.45 1.15
C GLY A 81 -8.86 6.60 1.47
N ASN A 82 -9.23 7.55 2.33
CA ASN A 82 -8.34 8.61 2.78
C ASN A 82 -7.44 8.11 3.91
N LEU A 83 -6.16 8.44 3.83
CA LEU A 83 -5.22 8.11 4.89
C LEU A 83 -5.34 9.13 6.02
N MET A 84 -5.65 8.63 7.20
CA MET A 84 -5.62 9.36 8.45
C MET A 84 -4.40 8.94 9.26
N ILE A 85 -3.67 9.92 9.79
CA ILE A 85 -2.40 9.72 10.50
C ILE A 85 -2.52 10.30 11.89
N LYS A 86 -2.10 9.54 12.88
CA LYS A 86 -1.95 9.99 14.27
C LYS A 86 -0.49 9.81 14.68
N PRO A 87 0.32 10.90 14.65
CA PRO A 87 1.72 10.86 15.10
C PRO A 87 1.84 10.57 16.60
N PRO A 88 3.03 10.16 17.07
CA PRO A 88 3.30 10.03 18.49
C PRO A 88 2.94 11.31 19.26
N GLY A 89 2.23 11.15 20.38
CA GLY A 89 1.82 12.28 21.24
C GLY A 89 0.68 13.13 20.70
N ALA A 90 0.18 12.88 19.50
CA ALA A 90 -1.03 13.58 19.01
C ALA A 90 -2.29 12.99 19.65
N GLU A 91 -3.25 13.86 19.98
CA GLU A 91 -4.57 13.42 20.49
C GLU A 91 -5.50 13.05 19.35
N ASP A 92 -5.44 13.77 18.24
CA ASP A 92 -6.36 13.66 17.12
C ASP A 92 -5.75 13.02 15.88
N TRP A 93 -6.61 12.44 15.06
CA TRP A 93 -6.29 11.98 13.72
C TRP A 93 -6.26 13.18 12.75
N LYS A 94 -5.24 13.22 11.90
CA LYS A 94 -5.08 14.26 10.86
C LYS A 94 -5.08 13.60 9.49
N ALA A 95 -5.64 14.29 8.50
CA ALA A 95 -5.56 13.81 7.12
C ALA A 95 -4.12 13.88 6.61
N GLU A 96 -3.76 12.97 5.70
CA GLU A 96 -2.43 12.99 5.08
C GLU A 96 -2.12 14.32 4.40
N SER A 97 -3.12 14.97 3.79
CA SER A 97 -3.02 16.29 3.18
C SER A 97 -2.42 17.34 4.11
N ASP A 98 -2.75 17.29 5.39
CA ASP A 98 -2.28 18.27 6.38
C ASP A 98 -0.76 18.20 6.59
N PHE A 99 -0.18 17.02 6.39
CA PHE A 99 1.26 16.81 6.47
C PHE A 99 1.99 17.14 5.18
N LEU A 100 1.34 16.95 4.03
CA LEU A 100 1.93 17.22 2.73
C LEU A 100 2.00 18.71 2.42
N THR A 101 0.99 19.47 2.81
CA THR A 101 0.97 20.93 2.66
C THR A 101 2.04 21.61 3.51
N TRP A 102 2.25 21.11 4.74
CA TRP A 102 3.30 21.64 5.61
C TRP A 102 4.71 21.46 5.04
N SER A 103 4.96 20.39 4.30
CA SER A 103 6.24 20.16 3.63
C SER A 103 6.43 20.96 2.32
N GLY A 104 5.50 21.85 1.98
CA GLY A 104 5.49 22.57 0.70
C GLY A 104 5.24 21.67 -0.51
N ARG A 105 4.77 20.46 -0.29
CA ARG A 105 4.45 19.49 -1.32
C ARG A 105 2.96 19.56 -1.63
N ILE A 106 2.64 19.74 -2.89
CA ILE A 106 1.27 19.65 -3.38
C ILE A 106 0.83 18.20 -3.21
N ASP A 107 -0.39 17.97 -2.72
CA ASP A 107 -0.99 16.65 -2.72
C ASP A 107 -0.99 16.11 -4.15
N ARG A 108 -0.29 15.01 -4.35
CA ARG A 108 -0.17 14.32 -5.63
C ARG A 108 -0.83 12.96 -5.61
N THR A 109 -1.58 12.68 -4.57
CA THR A 109 -2.33 11.43 -4.53
C THR A 109 -3.40 11.46 -5.61
N ARG A 110 -3.38 10.43 -6.44
CA ARG A 110 -4.38 10.25 -7.47
C ARG A 110 -5.48 9.35 -6.95
N ARG A 111 -6.69 9.87 -6.95
CA ARG A 111 -7.92 9.13 -6.66
C ARG A 111 -8.71 8.95 -7.95
N LEU A 112 -9.10 7.72 -8.23
CA LEU A 112 -9.93 7.36 -9.38
C LEU A 112 -11.38 7.19 -8.96
N ILE A 113 -11.60 6.83 -7.70
CA ILE A 113 -12.90 6.58 -7.10
C ILE A 113 -13.39 7.88 -6.47
N PRO A 114 -14.54 8.41 -6.89
CA PRO A 114 -15.10 9.62 -6.30
C PRO A 114 -15.63 9.31 -4.89
N GLN A 115 -15.61 10.31 -4.01
CA GLN A 115 -16.00 10.15 -2.60
C GLN A 115 -17.42 9.58 -2.44
N ASN A 116 -18.36 10.01 -3.28
CA ASN A 116 -19.75 9.53 -3.24
C ASN A 116 -19.94 8.05 -3.65
N ALA A 117 -18.88 7.37 -4.10
CA ALA A 117 -18.94 5.95 -4.40
C ALA A 117 -18.70 5.05 -3.17
N TYR A 118 -18.21 5.61 -2.05
CA TYR A 118 -17.83 4.81 -0.90
C TYR A 118 -19.01 4.14 -0.19
N ASP A 119 -20.19 4.75 -0.18
CA ASP A 119 -21.40 4.10 0.33
C ASP A 119 -21.73 2.81 -0.45
N ARG A 120 -21.52 2.83 -1.76
CA ARG A 120 -21.71 1.64 -2.61
C ARG A 120 -20.65 0.58 -2.37
N ILE A 121 -19.38 0.98 -2.18
CA ILE A 121 -18.30 0.06 -1.85
C ILE A 121 -18.56 -0.63 -0.52
N LYS A 122 -19.04 0.12 0.47
CA LYS A 122 -19.47 -0.40 1.76
C LYS A 122 -20.60 -1.41 1.60
N ALA A 123 -21.66 -1.03 0.90
CA ALA A 123 -22.80 -1.91 0.64
C ALA A 123 -22.37 -3.20 -0.07
N ALA A 124 -21.49 -3.10 -1.08
CA ALA A 124 -20.95 -4.27 -1.78
C ALA A 124 -20.16 -5.22 -0.88
N GLY A 125 -19.36 -4.68 0.05
CA GLY A 125 -18.65 -5.48 1.03
C GLY A 125 -19.60 -6.29 1.91
N TYR A 126 -20.66 -5.64 2.41
CA TYR A 126 -21.69 -6.33 3.20
C TYR A 126 -22.47 -7.37 2.38
N VAL A 127 -22.88 -7.04 1.15
CA VAL A 127 -23.59 -7.99 0.26
C VAL A 127 -22.75 -9.25 0.06
N ASP A 128 -21.45 -9.11 -0.24
CA ASP A 128 -20.57 -10.26 -0.43
C ASP A 128 -20.43 -11.09 0.86
N ALA A 129 -20.31 -10.43 2.01
CA ALA A 129 -20.27 -11.11 3.30
C ALA A 129 -21.53 -11.94 3.57
N TYR A 130 -22.70 -11.37 3.36
CA TYR A 130 -23.98 -12.06 3.57
C TYR A 130 -24.17 -13.22 2.59
N GLN A 131 -23.83 -13.02 1.31
CA GLN A 131 -23.87 -14.09 0.30
C GLN A 131 -22.93 -15.22 0.68
N GLN A 132 -21.70 -14.92 1.13
CA GLN A 132 -20.77 -15.94 1.61
C GLN A 132 -21.29 -16.67 2.85
N GLY A 133 -22.04 -15.99 3.71
CA GLY A 133 -22.70 -16.57 4.89
C GLY A 133 -23.96 -17.36 4.56
N GLY A 134 -24.41 -17.40 3.30
CA GLY A 134 -25.66 -18.05 2.92
C GLY A 134 -26.91 -17.29 3.41
N ILE A 135 -26.78 -16.01 3.75
CA ILE A 135 -27.84 -15.16 4.26
C ILE A 135 -28.26 -14.18 3.17
N GLU A 136 -29.56 -14.03 2.93
CA GLU A 136 -30.03 -13.00 2.00
C GLU A 136 -29.72 -11.59 2.57
N PRO A 137 -29.07 -10.73 1.77
CA PRO A 137 -28.86 -9.35 2.17
C PRO A 137 -30.21 -8.66 2.39
N GLY A 138 -30.37 -8.00 3.53
CA GLY A 138 -31.61 -7.25 3.85
C GLY A 138 -31.91 -6.18 2.80
N SER A 139 -33.13 -5.65 2.79
CA SER A 139 -33.60 -4.64 1.83
C SER A 139 -32.69 -3.40 1.71
N ARG A 140 -31.92 -3.11 2.75
CA ARG A 140 -30.92 -2.03 2.81
C ARG A 140 -29.84 -2.15 1.72
N PHE A 141 -29.58 -3.37 1.22
CA PHE A 141 -28.48 -3.64 0.28
C PHE A 141 -28.94 -4.20 -1.07
N ARG A 142 -30.27 -4.37 -1.29
CA ARG A 142 -30.82 -5.10 -2.44
C ARG A 142 -30.52 -4.51 -3.83
N ASN A 143 -30.21 -3.23 -3.94
CA ASN A 143 -30.08 -2.54 -5.23
C ASN A 143 -28.65 -2.17 -5.61
N GLU A 144 -27.66 -2.66 -4.87
CA GLU A 144 -26.27 -2.28 -5.11
C GLU A 144 -25.56 -3.33 -5.96
N ASN A 145 -25.64 -3.15 -7.28
CA ASN A 145 -24.84 -3.93 -8.23
C ASN A 145 -23.44 -3.28 -8.34
N VAL A 146 -22.57 -3.60 -7.42
CA VAL A 146 -21.20 -3.05 -7.41
C VAL A 146 -20.28 -4.00 -8.13
N ASN A 147 -19.74 -3.56 -9.26
CA ASN A 147 -18.67 -4.25 -9.94
C ASN A 147 -17.40 -4.10 -9.09
N ALA A 148 -17.10 -5.10 -8.26
CA ALA A 148 -15.97 -5.11 -7.31
C ALA A 148 -14.61 -4.88 -8.00
N GLY A 149 -14.51 -5.13 -9.29
CA GLY A 149 -13.28 -4.93 -10.08
C GLY A 149 -12.87 -3.47 -10.27
N SER A 150 -13.77 -2.51 -10.04
CA SER A 150 -13.50 -1.07 -10.16
C SER A 150 -13.45 -0.33 -8.82
N ALA A 151 -13.69 -1.05 -7.71
CA ALA A 151 -13.79 -0.48 -6.39
C ALA A 151 -12.42 -0.46 -5.66
N ASP A 152 -12.29 0.41 -4.66
CA ASP A 152 -11.20 0.34 -3.69
C ASP A 152 -11.26 -1.00 -2.95
N GLN A 153 -10.45 -1.95 -3.41
CA GLN A 153 -10.45 -3.32 -2.89
C GLN A 153 -10.13 -3.37 -1.40
N TYR A 154 -9.30 -2.45 -0.89
CA TYR A 154 -8.96 -2.42 0.52
C TYR A 154 -10.18 -2.04 1.36
N THR A 155 -10.90 -0.99 0.98
CA THR A 155 -12.13 -0.55 1.67
C THR A 155 -13.25 -1.59 1.52
N TRP A 156 -13.39 -2.20 0.35
CA TRP A 156 -14.35 -3.28 0.16
C TRP A 156 -14.06 -4.48 1.07
N LEU A 157 -12.79 -4.92 1.18
CA LEU A 157 -12.39 -6.00 2.09
C LEU A 157 -12.64 -5.66 3.55
N HIS A 158 -12.46 -4.39 3.95
CA HIS A 158 -12.78 -3.94 5.30
C HIS A 158 -14.25 -4.18 5.62
N TRP A 159 -15.16 -3.72 4.78
CA TRP A 159 -16.61 -3.86 4.99
C TRP A 159 -17.09 -5.30 4.86
N ARG A 160 -16.48 -6.07 3.97
CA ARG A 160 -16.74 -7.51 3.90
C ARG A 160 -16.35 -8.22 5.19
N ASN A 161 -15.19 -7.92 5.75
CA ASN A 161 -14.77 -8.48 7.03
C ASN A 161 -15.67 -8.04 8.19
N ALA A 162 -16.16 -6.79 8.16
CA ALA A 162 -17.15 -6.31 9.12
C ALA A 162 -18.44 -7.15 9.06
N GLY A 163 -19.00 -7.33 7.87
CA GLY A 163 -20.21 -8.16 7.70
C GLY A 163 -19.99 -9.63 8.10
N LEU A 164 -18.84 -10.22 7.74
CA LEU A 164 -18.51 -11.59 8.16
C LEU A 164 -18.31 -11.71 9.68
N HIS A 165 -17.80 -10.68 10.33
CA HIS A 165 -17.71 -10.64 11.79
C HIS A 165 -19.09 -10.54 12.45
N GLU A 166 -20.01 -9.78 11.88
CA GLU A 166 -21.40 -9.73 12.36
C GLU A 166 -22.08 -11.10 12.29
N ILE A 167 -21.85 -11.85 11.18
CA ILE A 167 -22.43 -13.17 10.98
C ILE A 167 -21.75 -14.23 11.85
N TYR A 168 -20.43 -14.17 11.98
CA TYR A 168 -19.60 -15.13 12.69
C TYR A 168 -18.74 -14.48 13.77
N PRO A 169 -19.32 -13.92 14.84
CA PRO A 169 -18.59 -13.12 15.83
C PRO A 169 -17.54 -13.94 16.61
N ALA A 170 -17.73 -15.26 16.73
CA ALA A 170 -16.79 -16.14 17.39
C ALA A 170 -15.59 -16.54 16.52
N ASP A 171 -15.67 -16.37 15.19
CA ASP A 171 -14.58 -16.73 14.29
C ASP A 171 -13.44 -15.73 14.39
N ALA A 172 -12.29 -16.23 14.88
CA ALA A 172 -11.10 -15.40 15.10
C ALA A 172 -10.57 -14.77 13.80
N LYS A 173 -10.74 -15.43 12.63
CA LYS A 173 -10.28 -14.91 11.33
C LYS A 173 -11.00 -13.63 10.97
N TYR A 174 -12.33 -13.63 11.06
CA TYR A 174 -13.15 -12.47 10.68
C TYR A 174 -13.05 -11.36 11.73
N ARG A 175 -13.08 -11.72 13.01
CA ARG A 175 -12.86 -10.77 14.11
C ARG A 175 -11.51 -10.06 13.98
N ASN A 176 -10.43 -10.79 13.76
CA ASN A 176 -9.09 -10.19 13.62
C ASN A 176 -8.97 -9.34 12.34
N GLY A 177 -9.60 -9.76 11.24
CA GLY A 177 -9.65 -8.98 10.00
C GLY A 177 -10.36 -7.64 10.19
N TRP A 178 -11.50 -7.65 10.88
CA TRP A 178 -12.24 -6.44 11.21
C TRP A 178 -11.46 -5.53 12.18
N TRP A 179 -10.98 -6.07 13.30
CA TRP A 179 -10.19 -5.31 14.28
C TRP A 179 -8.95 -4.65 13.66
N LYS A 180 -8.25 -5.36 12.79
CA LYS A 180 -7.08 -4.82 12.10
C LYS A 180 -7.41 -3.57 11.27
N SER A 181 -8.57 -3.53 10.65
CA SER A 181 -9.02 -2.38 9.88
C SER A 181 -9.48 -1.23 10.78
N GLU A 182 -10.22 -1.53 11.86
CA GLU A 182 -10.73 -0.55 12.82
C GLU A 182 -9.61 0.13 13.63
N MET A 183 -8.71 -0.69 14.17
CA MET A 183 -7.58 -0.18 14.96
C MET A 183 -6.53 0.50 14.09
N GLY A 184 -6.52 0.19 12.79
CA GLY A 184 -5.52 0.66 11.85
C GLY A 184 -4.15 0.02 12.07
N TRP A 185 -3.11 0.71 11.58
CA TRP A 185 -1.74 0.24 11.61
C TRP A 185 -0.94 1.03 12.63
N TYR A 186 -0.20 0.35 13.49
CA TYR A 186 0.90 0.96 14.23
C TYR A 186 2.20 0.68 13.48
N ILE A 187 3.00 1.72 13.29
CA ILE A 187 4.29 1.61 12.60
C ILE A 187 5.40 1.57 13.65
N PRO A 188 6.07 0.43 13.84
CA PRO A 188 7.16 0.34 14.80
C PRO A 188 8.33 1.26 14.42
N GLU A 189 9.15 1.64 15.40
CA GLU A 189 10.42 2.34 15.14
C GLU A 189 11.31 1.54 14.19
N GLY A 190 11.97 2.24 13.27
CA GLY A 190 12.78 1.61 12.21
C GLY A 190 11.96 0.98 11.07
N TRP A 191 10.64 1.28 11.00
CA TRP A 191 9.75 0.85 9.93
C TRP A 191 9.13 2.05 9.21
N VAL A 192 8.67 1.81 8.00
CA VAL A 192 8.00 2.80 7.16
C VAL A 192 6.77 2.15 6.51
N PHE A 193 5.72 2.94 6.29
CA PHE A 193 4.51 2.49 5.63
C PHE A 193 4.42 3.08 4.22
N PRO A 194 4.85 2.34 3.19
CA PRO A 194 4.89 2.83 1.82
C PRO A 194 3.53 2.70 1.12
N LEU A 195 3.03 3.80 0.57
CA LEU A 195 1.81 3.85 -0.25
C LEU A 195 2.11 4.33 -1.67
N GLY A 196 1.37 3.80 -2.63
CA GLY A 196 1.38 4.31 -4.00
C GLY A 196 0.63 5.62 -4.13
N ASP A 197 1.14 6.55 -4.95
CA ASP A 197 0.45 7.81 -5.22
C ASP A 197 -0.89 7.59 -5.97
N ASN A 198 -1.00 6.52 -6.75
CA ASN A 198 -2.28 6.07 -7.30
C ASN A 198 -2.99 5.16 -6.27
N ARG A 199 -3.66 5.76 -5.31
CA ARG A 199 -4.24 5.09 -4.13
C ARG A 199 -5.19 3.97 -4.46
N ASP A 200 -6.00 4.14 -5.49
CA ASP A 200 -7.06 3.20 -5.84
C ASP A 200 -6.55 2.03 -6.70
N ASN A 201 -5.34 2.16 -7.26
CA ASN A 201 -4.71 1.12 -8.08
C ASN A 201 -3.24 0.95 -7.70
N SER A 202 -2.98 0.61 -6.45
CA SER A 202 -1.63 0.34 -5.96
C SER A 202 -1.60 -0.87 -5.04
N ARG A 203 -0.75 -1.84 -5.36
CA ARG A 203 -0.39 -2.88 -4.41
C ARG A 203 0.72 -2.34 -3.52
N ASP A 204 0.38 -1.97 -2.30
CA ASP A 204 1.26 -1.28 -1.36
C ASP A 204 1.11 -1.80 0.08
N ALA A 205 1.59 -1.06 1.07
CA ALA A 205 1.62 -1.50 2.46
C ALA A 205 0.24 -1.80 3.06
N ARG A 206 -0.85 -1.38 2.45
CA ARG A 206 -2.20 -1.81 2.85
C ARG A 206 -2.36 -3.32 2.75
N TYR A 207 -1.63 -3.96 1.84
CA TYR A 207 -1.70 -5.41 1.59
C TYR A 207 -0.58 -6.19 2.26
N PHE A 208 0.67 -5.68 2.25
CA PHE A 208 1.82 -6.40 2.79
C PHE A 208 2.35 -5.85 4.12
N GLY A 209 1.80 -4.75 4.63
CA GLY A 209 2.19 -4.13 5.89
C GLY A 209 3.40 -3.19 5.79
N PRO A 210 3.86 -2.68 6.93
CA PRO A 210 5.03 -1.80 6.97
C PRO A 210 6.31 -2.54 6.55
N VAL A 211 7.28 -1.78 6.10
CA VAL A 211 8.59 -2.28 5.61
C VAL A 211 9.70 -1.76 6.51
N GLN A 212 10.65 -2.63 6.85
CA GLN A 212 11.81 -2.21 7.64
C GLN A 212 12.66 -1.20 6.87
N VAL A 213 13.07 -0.12 7.54
CA VAL A 213 13.92 0.93 6.95
C VAL A 213 15.22 0.35 6.38
N ARG A 214 15.76 -0.72 6.98
CA ARG A 214 16.95 -1.41 6.45
C ARG A 214 16.77 -2.03 5.06
N LYS A 215 15.53 -2.30 4.64
CA LYS A 215 15.21 -2.80 3.31
C LYS A 215 14.97 -1.69 2.28
N VAL A 216 14.98 -0.43 2.72
CA VAL A 216 14.93 0.73 1.83
C VAL A 216 16.30 0.91 1.21
N LEU A 217 16.35 0.84 -0.12
CA LEU A 217 17.58 0.92 -0.91
C LEU A 217 17.99 2.36 -1.17
N GLY A 218 17.01 3.26 -1.27
CA GLY A 218 17.28 4.66 -1.55
C GLY A 218 16.02 5.51 -1.59
N LYS A 219 16.26 6.82 -1.73
CA LYS A 219 15.25 7.83 -1.94
C LYS A 219 15.27 8.29 -3.40
N GLY A 220 14.12 8.31 -4.03
CA GLY A 220 13.96 8.92 -5.35
C GLY A 220 14.16 10.41 -5.28
N SER A 221 15.20 10.93 -5.92
CA SER A 221 15.51 12.35 -5.92
C SER A 221 15.19 13.00 -7.26
N PHE A 222 15.21 12.22 -8.34
CA PHE A 222 15.10 12.73 -9.69
C PHE A 222 14.33 11.79 -10.60
N LYS A 223 13.49 12.34 -11.47
CA LYS A 223 12.75 11.62 -12.50
C LYS A 223 13.32 11.99 -13.87
N TYR A 224 13.87 11.02 -14.57
CA TYR A 224 14.49 11.19 -15.90
C TYR A 224 13.57 10.76 -17.05
N TRP A 225 12.55 9.97 -16.76
CA TRP A 225 11.62 9.47 -17.75
C TRP A 225 10.15 9.58 -17.28
N PRO A 226 9.18 9.88 -18.16
CA PRO A 226 9.37 10.33 -19.57
C PRO A 226 9.97 11.73 -19.64
N LEU A 227 10.65 12.06 -20.73
CA LEU A 227 11.38 13.34 -20.90
C LEU A 227 10.51 14.57 -20.63
N GLY A 228 9.21 14.54 -20.98
CA GLY A 228 8.26 15.62 -20.68
C GLY A 228 7.95 15.80 -19.17
N ARG A 229 8.47 14.92 -18.31
CA ARG A 229 8.32 14.99 -16.84
C ARG A 229 9.67 14.99 -16.11
N PHE A 230 10.73 15.35 -16.84
CA PHE A 230 12.07 15.45 -16.30
C PHE A 230 12.13 16.44 -15.13
N GLY A 231 12.76 16.06 -14.01
CA GLY A 231 12.92 16.97 -12.86
C GLY A 231 13.04 16.27 -11.52
N LYS A 232 13.20 17.09 -10.50
CA LYS A 232 13.25 16.61 -9.11
C LYS A 232 11.90 15.95 -8.71
N ILE A 233 11.99 14.87 -7.99
CA ILE A 233 10.84 14.27 -7.30
C ILE A 233 10.58 15.12 -6.07
N ARG A 234 9.42 15.74 -6.02
CA ARG A 234 8.97 16.57 -4.89
C ARG A 234 7.90 15.84 -4.13
#